data_06a21f3bafdd001e670c0820f977f22b
#
_entry.id   06a21f3bafdd001e670c0820f977f22b
#
_cell.length_a   1.000
_cell.length_b   1.000
_cell.length_c   1.000
_cell.angle_alpha   90.00
_cell.angle_beta   90.00
_cell.angle_gamma   90.00
#
_symmetry.space_group_name_H-M   'P 1'
#
loop_
_entity.id
_entity.type
_entity.pdbx_description
1 polymer ?
#
loop_
_entity_poly.entity_id
_entity_poly.type
_entity_poly.pdbx_seq_one_letter_code
_entity_poly.pdbx_strand_id
1 'polypeptide(L)'
;MKDFRAPWWLPGGNLQTIWAALFARRTRAAPPRYRRERWTTPDGDFMDLDWVEGDTAPDAPLLVLFHGLEGSSRSHYAEAFADFAAAHGMRFVVPHFRGCSGEMNLAPRAYHSGDHEEIGWILARLRGRQTGPLLAAGVSLGGNALMRWAGEMEERAADVVDAVASVCSPLDLAAGGHAIGRGFNRLVYTTMFLRSMKPKALAKLAQHPGLFDGEA
;
A
#
# COMPACT_ATOMS: atom_id res chain seq x y z
N MET A 1 7.94 15.93 -19.18
CA MET A 1 7.70 14.47 -19.09
C MET A 1 7.63 13.93 -20.52
N LYS A 2 8.29 12.81 -20.82
CA LYS A 2 8.09 12.15 -22.12
C LYS A 2 6.66 11.62 -22.13
N ASP A 3 5.91 11.89 -23.18
CA ASP A 3 4.54 11.40 -23.34
C ASP A 3 4.53 9.87 -23.30
N PHE A 4 3.81 9.30 -22.33
CA PHE A 4 3.61 7.86 -22.25
C PHE A 4 2.75 7.43 -23.43
N ARG A 5 3.24 6.44 -24.19
CA ARG A 5 2.47 5.77 -25.24
C ARG A 5 2.26 4.32 -24.88
N ALA A 6 1.00 3.95 -24.73
CA ALA A 6 0.65 2.54 -24.50
C ALA A 6 1.15 1.67 -25.66
N PRO A 7 1.68 0.47 -25.39
CA PRO A 7 1.98 -0.48 -26.46
C PRO A 7 0.72 -0.78 -27.26
N TRP A 8 0.84 -0.85 -28.58
CA TRP A 8 -0.28 -1.08 -29.49
C TRP A 8 -1.04 -2.39 -29.20
N TRP A 9 -0.36 -3.39 -28.65
CA TRP A 9 -0.90 -4.69 -28.26
C TRP A 9 -1.52 -4.72 -26.86
N LEU A 10 -1.46 -3.61 -26.10
CA LEU A 10 -2.14 -3.42 -24.80
C LEU A 10 -3.09 -2.22 -24.86
N PRO A 11 -4.16 -2.28 -25.67
CA PRO A 11 -5.09 -1.18 -25.76
C PRO A 11 -5.94 -1.07 -24.48
N GLY A 12 -6.11 0.16 -24.01
CA GLY A 12 -6.96 0.47 -22.85
C GLY A 12 -6.40 0.09 -21.49
N GLY A 13 -6.96 0.70 -20.44
CA GLY A 13 -6.44 0.60 -19.08
C GLY A 13 -6.51 -0.82 -18.50
N ASN A 14 -7.59 -1.56 -18.79
CA ASN A 14 -7.76 -2.90 -18.24
C ASN A 14 -6.67 -3.88 -18.68
N LEU A 15 -6.34 -3.91 -19.97
CA LEU A 15 -5.29 -4.81 -20.47
C LEU A 15 -3.92 -4.42 -19.91
N GLN A 16 -3.62 -3.12 -19.82
CA GLN A 16 -2.37 -2.63 -19.23
C GLN A 16 -2.25 -3.01 -17.74
N THR A 17 -3.33 -2.89 -16.99
CA THR A 17 -3.37 -3.25 -15.57
C THR A 17 -3.20 -4.76 -15.37
N ILE A 18 -3.97 -5.56 -16.09
CA ILE A 18 -3.96 -7.02 -15.95
C ILE A 18 -2.63 -7.59 -16.42
N TRP A 19 -2.10 -7.14 -17.54
CA TRP A 19 -0.83 -7.62 -18.06
C TRP A 19 0.32 -7.29 -17.11
N ALA A 20 0.36 -6.08 -16.59
CA ALA A 20 1.39 -5.68 -15.62
C ALA A 20 1.35 -6.56 -14.36
N ALA A 21 0.17 -6.85 -13.86
CA ALA A 21 0.01 -7.67 -12.67
C ALA A 21 0.41 -9.15 -12.86
N LEU A 22 0.17 -9.72 -14.05
CA LEU A 22 0.34 -11.15 -14.30
C LEU A 22 1.67 -11.50 -15.00
N PHE A 23 2.14 -10.65 -15.90
CA PHE A 23 3.20 -10.99 -16.85
C PHE A 23 4.40 -10.04 -16.86
N ALA A 24 4.29 -8.83 -16.32
CA ALA A 24 5.40 -7.89 -16.33
C ALA A 24 6.57 -8.42 -15.47
N ARG A 25 7.78 -8.19 -15.94
CA ARG A 25 8.99 -8.41 -15.14
C ARG A 25 9.01 -7.41 -13.99
N ARG A 26 9.06 -7.92 -12.78
CA ARG A 26 8.93 -7.11 -11.55
C ARG A 26 10.28 -6.60 -11.03
N THR A 27 11.32 -7.39 -11.23
CA THR A 27 12.67 -7.12 -10.75
C THR A 27 13.70 -7.35 -11.86
N ARG A 28 14.79 -6.60 -11.85
CA ARG A 28 15.94 -6.78 -12.75
C ARG A 28 16.88 -7.87 -12.24
N ALA A 29 16.96 -7.98 -10.93
CA ALA A 29 17.76 -8.95 -10.18
C ALA A 29 16.88 -10.05 -9.55
N ALA A 30 17.36 -10.67 -8.50
CA ALA A 30 16.58 -11.62 -7.70
C ALA A 30 15.41 -10.93 -6.99
N PRO A 31 14.30 -11.62 -6.71
CA PRO A 31 13.22 -11.08 -5.89
C PRO A 31 13.73 -10.56 -4.54
N PRO A 32 13.16 -9.46 -4.02
CA PRO A 32 13.60 -8.89 -2.75
C PRO A 32 13.36 -9.87 -1.60
N ARG A 33 14.31 -9.92 -0.67
CA ARG A 33 14.14 -10.61 0.61
C ARG A 33 13.70 -9.61 1.64
N TYR A 34 12.77 -10.02 2.51
CA TYR A 34 12.20 -9.14 3.52
C TYR A 34 12.44 -9.68 4.91
N ARG A 35 12.85 -8.79 5.82
CA ARG A 35 12.83 -8.97 7.27
C ARG A 35 11.60 -8.28 7.81
N ARG A 36 10.73 -9.01 8.51
CA ARG A 36 9.53 -8.46 9.13
C ARG A 36 9.83 -7.90 10.51
N GLU A 37 9.29 -6.71 10.76
CA GLU A 37 9.28 -6.07 12.06
C GLU A 37 7.83 -5.80 12.46
N ARG A 38 7.40 -6.22 13.66
CA ARG A 38 6.07 -5.96 14.18
C ARG A 38 6.10 -4.77 15.12
N TRP A 39 5.19 -3.84 14.92
CA TRP A 39 4.97 -2.69 15.80
C TRP A 39 3.62 -2.80 16.50
N THR A 40 3.59 -2.58 17.82
CA THR A 40 2.35 -2.37 18.56
C THR A 40 1.84 -0.96 18.27
N THR A 41 0.59 -0.87 17.86
CA THR A 41 -0.10 0.39 17.59
C THR A 41 -0.63 1.03 18.88
N PRO A 42 -0.95 2.36 18.90
CA PRO A 42 -1.43 3.02 20.10
C PRO A 42 -2.71 2.44 20.70
N ASP A 43 -3.54 1.79 19.88
CA ASP A 43 -4.77 1.12 20.29
C ASP A 43 -4.57 -0.35 20.72
N GLY A 44 -3.32 -0.78 20.92
CA GLY A 44 -2.99 -2.14 21.38
C GLY A 44 -3.07 -3.23 20.31
N ASP A 45 -3.30 -2.84 19.05
CA ASP A 45 -3.23 -3.73 17.91
C ASP A 45 -1.78 -3.85 17.40
N PHE A 46 -1.56 -4.40 16.23
CA PHE A 46 -0.24 -4.50 15.62
C PHE A 46 -0.25 -4.11 14.14
N MET A 47 0.93 -3.74 13.68
CA MET A 47 1.24 -3.51 12.28
C MET A 47 2.58 -4.16 11.95
N ASP A 48 2.63 -4.89 10.84
CA ASP A 48 3.85 -5.50 10.34
C ASP A 48 4.47 -4.64 9.25
N LEU A 49 5.77 -4.46 9.32
CA LEU A 49 6.58 -3.77 8.34
C LEU A 49 7.56 -4.76 7.71
N ASP A 50 7.54 -4.88 6.39
CA ASP A 50 8.49 -5.70 5.65
C ASP A 50 9.62 -4.80 5.12
N TRP A 51 10.80 -4.95 5.70
CA TRP A 51 12.04 -4.27 5.33
C TRP A 51 12.80 -5.09 4.31
N VAL A 52 13.21 -4.46 3.20
CA VAL A 52 14.13 -5.14 2.27
C VAL A 52 15.48 -5.32 2.95
N GLU A 53 16.01 -6.55 2.88
CA GLU A 53 17.33 -6.88 3.35
C GLU A 53 18.41 -6.41 2.36
N GLY A 54 19.46 -5.78 2.85
CA GLY A 54 20.60 -5.31 2.04
C GLY A 54 21.57 -4.47 2.85
N ASP A 55 22.77 -4.30 2.31
CA ASP A 55 23.86 -3.56 2.94
C ASP A 55 23.84 -2.06 2.58
N THR A 56 22.68 -1.43 2.77
CA THR A 56 22.56 0.03 2.60
C THR A 56 22.95 0.77 3.88
N ALA A 57 23.63 1.91 3.72
CA ALA A 57 24.03 2.74 4.86
C ALA A 57 22.82 3.14 5.72
N PRO A 58 22.96 3.25 7.05
CA PRO A 58 21.84 3.58 7.94
C PRO A 58 21.20 4.95 7.65
N ASP A 59 21.97 5.88 7.11
CA ASP A 59 21.56 7.24 6.71
C ASP A 59 21.16 7.36 5.23
N ALA A 60 21.20 6.25 4.47
CA ALA A 60 20.70 6.23 3.10
C ALA A 60 19.21 6.62 3.04
N PRO A 61 18.75 7.25 1.94
CA PRO A 61 17.35 7.58 1.79
C PRO A 61 16.44 6.37 2.03
N LEU A 62 15.39 6.53 2.80
CA LEU A 62 14.37 5.51 3.05
C LEU A 62 13.13 5.77 2.21
N LEU A 63 12.79 4.82 1.35
CA LEU A 63 11.53 4.83 0.59
C LEU A 63 10.50 3.95 1.31
N VAL A 64 9.39 4.55 1.73
CA VAL A 64 8.25 3.87 2.35
C VAL A 64 7.16 3.70 1.31
N LEU A 65 6.62 2.49 1.16
CA LEU A 65 5.55 2.21 0.22
C LEU A 65 4.27 1.77 0.93
N PHE A 66 3.21 2.58 0.83
CA PHE A 66 1.86 2.22 1.25
C PHE A 66 1.14 1.51 0.10
N HIS A 67 0.77 0.26 0.33
CA HIS A 67 0.20 -0.60 -0.71
C HIS A 67 -1.28 -0.29 -1.01
N GLY A 68 -1.78 -0.78 -2.15
CA GLY A 68 -3.19 -0.68 -2.52
C GLY A 68 -4.08 -1.66 -1.76
N LEU A 69 -5.38 -1.63 -2.08
CA LEU A 69 -6.39 -2.51 -1.50
C LEU A 69 -5.96 -3.99 -1.62
N GLU A 70 -5.94 -4.69 -0.49
CA GLU A 70 -5.52 -6.10 -0.36
C GLU A 70 -4.09 -6.38 -0.86
N GLY A 71 -3.25 -5.33 -0.95
CA GLY A 71 -1.85 -5.45 -1.32
C GLY A 71 -0.95 -5.91 -0.18
N SER A 72 0.33 -6.06 -0.50
CA SER A 72 1.38 -6.43 0.45
C SER A 72 2.76 -6.12 -0.14
N SER A 73 3.83 -6.41 0.59
CA SER A 73 5.21 -6.38 0.09
C SER A 73 5.45 -7.31 -1.12
N ARG A 74 4.57 -8.30 -1.34
CA ARG A 74 4.61 -9.24 -2.47
C ARG A 74 3.81 -8.77 -3.69
N SER A 75 3.18 -7.61 -3.63
CA SER A 75 2.49 -7.02 -4.78
C SER A 75 3.51 -6.73 -5.89
N HIS A 76 3.14 -6.96 -7.15
CA HIS A 76 4.02 -6.78 -8.30
C HIS A 76 4.68 -5.40 -8.35
N TYR A 77 3.94 -4.35 -7.98
CA TYR A 77 4.48 -3.00 -7.91
C TYR A 77 5.42 -2.82 -6.71
N ALA A 78 5.15 -3.45 -5.55
CA ALA A 78 6.02 -3.35 -4.39
C ALA A 78 7.40 -3.98 -4.66
N GLU A 79 7.43 -5.12 -5.36
CA GLU A 79 8.68 -5.73 -5.82
C GLU A 79 9.45 -4.82 -6.79
N ALA A 80 8.74 -4.13 -7.70
CA ALA A 80 9.35 -3.18 -8.62
C ALA A 80 9.91 -1.93 -7.91
N PHE A 81 9.19 -1.42 -6.89
CA PHE A 81 9.70 -0.33 -6.03
C PHE A 81 10.93 -0.76 -5.23
N ALA A 82 10.94 -1.99 -4.72
CA ALA A 82 12.09 -2.56 -4.00
C ALA A 82 13.33 -2.66 -4.91
N ASP A 83 13.15 -3.16 -6.14
CA ASP A 83 14.21 -3.23 -7.16
C ASP A 83 14.75 -1.83 -7.52
N PHE A 84 13.85 -0.86 -7.67
CA PHE A 84 14.21 0.54 -7.90
C PHE A 84 15.02 1.11 -6.74
N ALA A 85 14.55 0.92 -5.50
CA ALA A 85 15.23 1.41 -4.31
C ALA A 85 16.64 0.82 -4.18
N ALA A 86 16.79 -0.48 -4.38
CA ALA A 86 18.08 -1.17 -4.37
C ALA A 86 19.03 -0.62 -5.44
N ALA A 87 18.55 -0.39 -6.67
CA ALA A 87 19.33 0.15 -7.78
C ALA A 87 19.82 1.59 -7.53
N HIS A 88 19.17 2.33 -6.62
CA HIS A 88 19.49 3.71 -6.27
C HIS A 88 20.12 3.86 -4.87
N GLY A 89 20.54 2.77 -4.24
CA GLY A 89 21.18 2.79 -2.93
C GLY A 89 20.23 3.26 -1.81
N MET A 90 18.91 3.07 -1.98
CA MET A 90 17.92 3.44 -0.99
C MET A 90 17.56 2.24 -0.11
N ARG A 91 17.20 2.51 1.13
CA ARG A 91 16.49 1.57 2.00
C ARG A 91 15.02 1.51 1.57
N PHE A 92 14.37 0.39 1.82
CA PHE A 92 12.97 0.23 1.42
C PHE A 92 12.16 -0.50 2.47
N VAL A 93 10.94 -0.05 2.73
CA VAL A 93 10.02 -0.66 3.68
C VAL A 93 8.58 -0.59 3.18
N VAL A 94 7.84 -1.67 3.41
CA VAL A 94 6.39 -1.74 3.17
C VAL A 94 5.66 -1.97 4.48
N PRO A 95 5.05 -0.94 5.08
CA PRO A 95 4.07 -1.12 6.13
C PRO A 95 2.84 -1.82 5.57
N HIS A 96 2.37 -2.85 6.25
CA HIS A 96 1.14 -3.54 5.87
C HIS A 96 -0.05 -2.92 6.58
N PHE A 97 -1.09 -2.54 5.84
CA PHE A 97 -2.35 -2.18 6.45
C PHE A 97 -2.92 -3.35 7.25
N ARG A 98 -3.73 -3.04 8.25
CA ARG A 98 -4.28 -4.02 9.21
C ARG A 98 -4.93 -5.21 8.49
N GLY A 99 -4.56 -6.42 8.88
CA GLY A 99 -5.03 -7.66 8.26
C GLY A 99 -4.46 -7.95 6.87
N CYS A 100 -3.40 -7.23 6.42
CA CYS A 100 -2.78 -7.45 5.11
C CYS A 100 -1.39 -8.11 5.18
N SER A 101 -0.85 -8.36 6.35
CA SER A 101 0.46 -9.01 6.54
C SER A 101 0.42 -10.55 6.51
N GLY A 102 -0.77 -11.13 6.34
CA GLY A 102 -1.03 -12.58 6.43
C GLY A 102 -1.63 -13.01 7.76
N GLU A 103 -1.73 -12.11 8.73
CA GLU A 103 -2.36 -12.30 10.03
C GLU A 103 -3.44 -11.24 10.24
N MET A 104 -4.59 -11.63 10.82
CA MET A 104 -5.65 -10.71 11.14
C MET A 104 -5.25 -9.82 12.32
N ASN A 105 -5.48 -8.54 12.19
CA ASN A 105 -5.30 -7.58 13.27
C ASN A 105 -6.26 -7.85 14.45
N LEU A 106 -5.94 -7.33 15.63
CA LEU A 106 -6.69 -7.60 16.87
C LEU A 106 -7.91 -6.68 17.02
N ALA A 107 -7.76 -5.39 16.73
CA ALA A 107 -8.82 -4.40 16.94
C ALA A 107 -10.06 -4.65 16.04
N PRO A 108 -11.28 -4.26 16.49
CA PRO A 108 -12.51 -4.38 15.72
C PRO A 108 -12.62 -3.32 14.63
N ARG A 109 -11.58 -3.20 13.81
CA ARG A 109 -11.53 -2.27 12.68
C ARG A 109 -10.81 -2.88 11.48
N ALA A 110 -11.15 -2.40 10.30
CA ALA A 110 -10.43 -2.62 9.06
C ALA A 110 -9.75 -1.32 8.61
N TYR A 111 -8.74 -1.43 7.76
CA TYR A 111 -8.14 -0.27 7.11
C TYR A 111 -9.05 0.29 6.02
N HIS A 112 -8.88 1.56 5.70
CA HIS A 112 -9.62 2.23 4.64
C HIS A 112 -8.79 3.35 3.97
N SER A 113 -9.30 3.89 2.88
CA SER A 113 -8.62 4.93 2.07
C SER A 113 -8.40 6.26 2.80
N GLY A 114 -9.10 6.50 3.91
CA GLY A 114 -8.95 7.70 4.72
C GLY A 114 -8.10 7.54 5.98
N ASP A 115 -7.37 6.44 6.15
CA ASP A 115 -6.56 6.13 7.35
C ASP A 115 -5.31 7.00 7.49
N HIS A 116 -5.49 8.33 7.43
CA HIS A 116 -4.40 9.31 7.50
C HIS A 116 -3.69 9.33 8.86
N GLU A 117 -4.40 9.07 9.95
CA GLU A 117 -3.81 9.01 11.30
C GLU A 117 -2.80 7.87 11.41
N GLU A 118 -3.13 6.70 10.84
CA GLU A 118 -2.24 5.55 10.82
C GLU A 118 -1.01 5.79 9.95
N ILE A 119 -1.19 6.42 8.77
CA ILE A 119 -0.09 6.89 7.92
C ILE A 119 0.82 7.83 8.72
N GLY A 120 0.25 8.83 9.40
CA GLY A 120 0.99 9.81 10.20
C GLY A 120 1.80 9.16 11.32
N TRP A 121 1.19 8.22 12.06
CA TRP A 121 1.87 7.49 13.12
C TRP A 121 3.07 6.68 12.59
N ILE A 122 2.88 5.99 11.46
CA ILE A 122 3.97 5.23 10.82
C ILE A 122 5.10 6.14 10.40
N LEU A 123 4.79 7.22 9.66
CA LEU A 123 5.79 8.13 9.11
C LEU A 123 6.55 8.86 10.22
N ALA A 124 5.87 9.34 11.25
CA ALA A 124 6.51 9.99 12.39
C ALA A 124 7.47 9.03 13.14
N ARG A 125 7.06 7.78 13.31
CA ARG A 125 7.92 6.76 13.95
C ARG A 125 9.12 6.39 13.08
N LEU A 126 8.97 6.33 11.75
CA LEU A 126 10.08 6.14 10.83
C LEU A 126 11.00 7.35 10.83
N ARG A 127 10.47 8.57 10.80
CA ARG A 127 11.27 9.81 10.87
C ARG A 127 12.14 9.86 12.13
N GLY A 128 11.59 9.47 13.28
CA GLY A 128 12.37 9.39 14.52
C GLY A 128 13.51 8.37 14.53
N ARG A 129 13.54 7.46 13.57
CA ARG A 129 14.57 6.40 13.40
C ARG A 129 15.47 6.60 12.17
N GLN A 130 15.17 7.61 11.34
CA GLN A 130 15.83 7.87 10.07
C GLN A 130 16.52 9.23 10.11
N THR A 131 17.84 9.26 9.87
CA THR A 131 18.63 10.50 9.81
C THR A 131 18.74 11.04 8.38
N GLY A 132 18.69 10.17 7.38
CA GLY A 132 18.69 10.56 5.98
C GLY A 132 17.28 10.92 5.46
N PRO A 133 17.14 11.19 4.15
CA PRO A 133 15.86 11.51 3.53
C PRO A 133 14.83 10.41 3.73
N LEU A 134 13.58 10.81 4.03
CA LEU A 134 12.41 9.93 4.14
C LEU A 134 11.42 10.25 3.02
N LEU A 135 11.27 9.31 2.10
CA LEU A 135 10.40 9.43 0.93
C LEU A 135 9.20 8.50 1.10
N ALA A 136 8.00 8.97 0.85
CA ALA A 136 6.80 8.16 0.94
C ALA A 136 6.10 8.04 -0.40
N ALA A 137 5.77 6.82 -0.80
CA ALA A 137 4.97 6.55 -1.99
C ALA A 137 3.72 5.74 -1.59
N GLY A 138 2.61 5.98 -2.26
CA GLY A 138 1.40 5.20 -2.07
C GLY A 138 0.78 4.79 -3.39
N VAL A 139 0.28 3.56 -3.46
CA VAL A 139 -0.37 3.02 -4.65
C VAL A 139 -1.85 2.85 -4.39
N SER A 140 -2.70 3.33 -5.31
CA SER A 140 -4.16 3.16 -5.23
C SER A 140 -4.71 3.65 -3.88
N LEU A 141 -5.33 2.78 -3.08
CA LEU A 141 -5.83 3.08 -1.73
C LEU A 141 -4.72 3.68 -0.83
N GLY A 142 -3.53 3.10 -0.84
CA GLY A 142 -2.41 3.61 -0.05
C GLY A 142 -1.97 5.00 -0.47
N GLY A 143 -2.04 5.31 -1.76
CA GLY A 143 -1.80 6.67 -2.26
C GLY A 143 -2.89 7.65 -1.86
N ASN A 144 -4.15 7.21 -1.80
CA ASN A 144 -5.25 8.05 -1.31
C ASN A 144 -5.06 8.38 0.17
N ALA A 145 -4.76 7.38 1.02
CA ALA A 145 -4.49 7.59 2.44
C ALA A 145 -3.28 8.50 2.68
N LEU A 146 -2.20 8.33 1.90
CA LEU A 146 -1.00 9.18 1.97
C LEU A 146 -1.30 10.63 1.58
N MET A 147 -2.07 10.86 0.51
CA MET A 147 -2.46 12.20 0.09
C MET A 147 -3.41 12.86 1.09
N ARG A 148 -4.32 12.08 1.71
CA ARG A 148 -5.16 12.58 2.80
C ARG A 148 -4.30 13.02 3.98
N TRP A 149 -3.31 12.20 4.38
CA TRP A 149 -2.36 12.57 5.43
C TRP A 149 -1.60 13.86 5.09
N ALA A 150 -1.07 13.97 3.88
CA ALA A 150 -0.34 15.16 3.47
C ALA A 150 -1.22 16.43 3.50
N GLY A 151 -2.48 16.31 3.08
CA GLY A 151 -3.45 17.39 3.14
C GLY A 151 -3.81 17.82 4.56
N GLU A 152 -3.97 16.87 5.50
CA GLU A 152 -4.25 17.17 6.92
C GLU A 152 -3.04 17.78 7.65
N MET A 153 -1.85 17.39 7.24
CA MET A 153 -0.60 17.91 7.83
C MET A 153 -0.21 19.27 7.27
N GLU A 154 -0.68 19.62 6.06
CA GLU A 154 -0.33 20.85 5.35
C GLU A 154 1.20 21.04 5.27
N GLU A 155 1.71 22.22 5.60
CA GLU A 155 3.15 22.52 5.59
C GLU A 155 3.95 21.64 6.57
N ARG A 156 3.34 21.17 7.65
CA ARG A 156 3.98 20.29 8.63
C ARG A 156 4.34 18.92 8.07
N ALA A 157 3.79 18.52 6.93
CA ALA A 157 4.20 17.28 6.27
C ALA A 157 5.70 17.27 5.93
N ALA A 158 6.28 18.46 5.64
CA ALA A 158 7.70 18.62 5.34
C ALA A 158 8.61 18.36 6.56
N ASP A 159 8.11 18.46 7.78
CA ASP A 159 8.87 18.11 9.00
C ASP A 159 9.03 16.59 9.14
N VAL A 160 8.18 15.82 8.46
CA VAL A 160 8.14 14.35 8.58
C VAL A 160 8.73 13.67 7.36
N VAL A 161 8.37 14.09 6.14
CA VAL A 161 8.85 13.47 4.90
C VAL A 161 9.41 14.51 3.95
N ASP A 162 10.44 14.12 3.20
CA ASP A 162 11.10 14.99 2.23
C ASP A 162 10.35 15.04 0.88
N ALA A 163 9.60 13.97 0.56
CA ALA A 163 8.75 13.94 -0.62
C ALA A 163 7.64 12.89 -0.51
N VAL A 164 6.53 13.14 -1.20
CA VAL A 164 5.42 12.20 -1.35
C VAL A 164 5.12 11.93 -2.82
N ALA A 165 4.73 10.69 -3.13
CA ALA A 165 4.28 10.29 -4.46
C ALA A 165 2.99 9.47 -4.36
N SER A 166 2.00 9.82 -5.17
CA SER A 166 0.74 9.11 -5.26
C SER A 166 0.59 8.49 -6.65
N VAL A 167 0.39 7.18 -6.70
CA VAL A 167 0.36 6.40 -7.94
C VAL A 167 -1.01 5.77 -8.11
N CYS A 168 -1.70 6.13 -9.19
CA CYS A 168 -3.02 5.56 -9.56
C CYS A 168 -4.07 5.65 -8.43
N SER A 169 -4.03 6.70 -7.63
CA SER A 169 -4.94 6.86 -6.49
C SER A 169 -6.32 7.33 -6.96
N PRO A 170 -7.41 6.74 -6.45
CA PRO A 170 -8.75 7.21 -6.74
C PRO A 170 -9.02 8.51 -6.00
N LEU A 171 -9.06 9.64 -6.71
CA LEU A 171 -9.36 10.96 -6.12
C LEU A 171 -10.85 11.12 -5.82
N ASP A 172 -11.72 10.54 -6.66
CA ASP A 172 -13.16 10.41 -6.43
C ASP A 172 -13.50 8.95 -6.12
N LEU A 173 -13.67 8.66 -4.82
CA LEU A 173 -13.94 7.31 -4.33
C LEU A 173 -15.31 6.81 -4.77
N ALA A 174 -16.31 7.69 -4.89
CA ALA A 174 -17.66 7.32 -5.32
C ALA A 174 -17.66 6.94 -6.81
N ALA A 175 -17.06 7.76 -7.66
CA ALA A 175 -16.90 7.46 -9.08
C ALA A 175 -16.07 6.18 -9.30
N GLY A 176 -14.98 6.01 -8.53
CA GLY A 176 -14.15 4.82 -8.54
C GLY A 176 -14.94 3.55 -8.18
N GLY A 177 -15.72 3.59 -7.10
CA GLY A 177 -16.61 2.52 -6.64
C GLY A 177 -17.66 2.15 -7.69
N HIS A 178 -18.32 3.14 -8.29
CA HIS A 178 -19.26 2.91 -9.38
C HIS A 178 -18.59 2.28 -10.61
N ALA A 179 -17.39 2.73 -10.98
CA ALA A 179 -16.68 2.19 -12.13
C ALA A 179 -16.24 0.74 -11.93
N ILE A 180 -15.76 0.40 -10.74
CA ILE A 180 -15.37 -0.98 -10.38
C ILE A 180 -16.61 -1.90 -10.30
N GLY A 181 -17.75 -1.38 -9.85
CA GLY A 181 -18.99 -2.13 -9.64
C GLY A 181 -19.76 -2.49 -10.91
N ARG A 182 -19.28 -2.16 -12.13
CA ARG A 182 -20.03 -2.31 -13.38
C ARG A 182 -19.27 -3.06 -14.48
N GLY A 183 -20.03 -3.75 -15.36
CA GLY A 183 -19.52 -4.36 -16.58
C GLY A 183 -18.32 -5.28 -16.34
N PHE A 184 -17.33 -5.19 -17.22
CA PHE A 184 -16.09 -5.99 -17.16
C PHE A 184 -15.33 -5.79 -15.83
N ASN A 185 -15.29 -4.56 -15.31
CA ASN A 185 -14.61 -4.26 -14.07
C ASN A 185 -15.21 -5.03 -12.88
N ARG A 186 -16.53 -5.18 -12.82
CA ARG A 186 -17.19 -5.98 -11.79
C ARG A 186 -16.77 -7.45 -11.85
N LEU A 187 -16.70 -8.01 -13.06
CA LEU A 187 -16.32 -9.42 -13.23
C LEU A 187 -14.88 -9.70 -12.81
N VAL A 188 -13.97 -8.76 -13.05
CA VAL A 188 -12.55 -8.93 -12.77
C VAL A 188 -12.20 -8.38 -11.39
N TYR A 189 -12.30 -7.05 -11.20
CA TYR A 189 -11.77 -6.39 -10.01
C TYR A 189 -12.65 -6.58 -8.78
N THR A 190 -13.97 -6.40 -8.90
CA THR A 190 -14.88 -6.60 -7.75
C THR A 190 -14.80 -8.04 -7.27
N THR A 191 -14.84 -9.01 -8.17
CA THR A 191 -14.74 -10.42 -7.80
C THR A 191 -13.41 -10.73 -7.13
N MET A 192 -12.31 -10.19 -7.65
CA MET A 192 -10.98 -10.36 -7.08
C MET A 192 -10.90 -9.79 -5.66
N PHE A 193 -11.38 -8.56 -5.43
CA PHE A 193 -11.36 -7.93 -4.11
C PHE A 193 -12.27 -8.64 -3.12
N LEU A 194 -13.50 -8.95 -3.51
CA LEU A 194 -14.44 -9.64 -2.62
C LEU A 194 -13.98 -11.05 -2.23
N ARG A 195 -13.21 -11.71 -3.10
CA ARG A 195 -12.65 -13.04 -2.80
C ARG A 195 -11.68 -13.04 -1.61
N SER A 196 -10.96 -11.95 -1.40
CA SER A 196 -10.07 -11.79 -0.25
C SER A 196 -10.75 -11.07 0.92
N MET A 197 -11.57 -10.07 0.66
CA MET A 197 -12.18 -9.24 1.72
C MET A 197 -13.29 -9.97 2.49
N LYS A 198 -14.16 -10.76 1.80
CA LYS A 198 -15.25 -11.49 2.48
C LYS A 198 -14.76 -12.45 3.56
N PRO A 199 -13.76 -13.34 3.30
CA PRO A 199 -13.22 -14.20 4.36
C PRO A 199 -12.64 -13.41 5.54
N LYS A 200 -11.98 -12.28 5.27
CA LYS A 200 -11.44 -11.41 6.33
C LYS A 200 -12.55 -10.76 7.15
N ALA A 201 -13.61 -10.28 6.49
CA ALA A 201 -14.77 -9.71 7.18
C ALA A 201 -15.45 -10.75 8.08
N LEU A 202 -15.67 -11.97 7.58
CA LEU A 202 -16.25 -13.06 8.38
C LEU A 202 -15.34 -13.48 9.54
N ALA A 203 -14.03 -13.54 9.32
CA ALA A 203 -13.06 -13.82 10.39
C ALA A 203 -13.09 -12.71 11.46
N LYS A 204 -13.24 -11.44 11.05
CA LYS A 204 -13.36 -10.30 11.97
C LYS A 204 -14.67 -10.35 12.75
N LEU A 205 -15.78 -10.73 12.13
CA LEU A 205 -17.05 -10.93 12.81
C LEU A 205 -16.99 -12.06 13.84
N ALA A 206 -16.31 -13.16 13.51
CA ALA A 206 -16.10 -14.28 14.45
C ALA A 206 -15.20 -13.85 15.64
N GLN A 207 -14.22 -13.00 15.41
CA GLN A 207 -13.34 -12.42 16.44
C GLN A 207 -14.08 -11.42 17.34
N HIS A 208 -15.04 -10.66 16.76
CA HIS A 208 -15.84 -9.63 17.44
C HIS A 208 -17.33 -9.81 17.11
N PRO A 209 -18.04 -10.72 17.80
CA PRO A 209 -19.47 -10.93 17.55
C PRO A 209 -20.29 -9.65 17.69
N GLY A 210 -21.17 -9.39 16.73
CA GLY A 210 -22.02 -8.19 16.72
C GLY A 210 -21.38 -6.95 16.10
N LEU A 211 -20.18 -7.05 15.52
CA LEU A 211 -19.49 -5.92 14.88
C LEU A 211 -20.29 -5.36 13.69
N PHE A 212 -20.97 -6.23 12.93
CA PHE A 212 -21.87 -5.88 11.84
C PHE A 212 -22.85 -7.05 11.57
N ASP A 213 -23.88 -6.82 10.78
CA ASP A 213 -24.80 -7.87 10.32
C ASP A 213 -24.09 -8.77 9.30
N GLY A 214 -23.86 -10.02 9.65
CA GLY A 214 -23.17 -11.01 8.80
C GLY A 214 -24.02 -11.58 7.66
N GLU A 215 -25.33 -11.27 7.61
CA GLU A 215 -26.24 -11.73 6.56
C GLU A 215 -26.39 -10.72 5.42
N ALA A 216 -25.80 -9.52 5.52
CA ALA A 216 -25.89 -8.42 4.58
C ALA A 216 -24.94 -8.53 3.37
#